data_2079ffc124e65e554be3ff3ac5b22f8b
#
_entry.id   2079ffc124e65e554be3ff3ac5b22f8b
#
_cell.length_a   1.000
_cell.length_b   1.000
_cell.length_c   1.000
_cell.angle_alpha   90.00
_cell.angle_beta   90.00
_cell.angle_gamma   90.00
#
_symmetry.space_group_name_H-M   'P 1'
#
loop_
_entity.id
_entity.type
_entity.pdbx_description
1 polymer ?
#
loop_
_entity_poly.entity_id
_entity_poly.type
_entity_poly.pdbx_seq_one_letter_code
_entity_poly.pdbx_strand_id
1 'polypeptide(L)'
;MAFSNIKWIFFDMGHTLLDEDEVHIARLEELNEELGGTLPPAEELLDEMVEFGTKGARSPFGSVAKKYGSKRHYPYNPALEVPFPETEEALRKLSAKYKLGIIANQRGGSAHRLQAHGLMKYIDFVYSSEEMGRSKPAPDLFLSALDTLGCAPGEACMVGDRIDNDIRPAKRIGMKTVRLRKGFFRNRAPECEYDIPDADIESIGDLPAVFGL
;
A
#
# COMPACT_ATOMS: atom_id res chain seq x y z
N MET A 1 -23.80 10.28 4.60
CA MET A 1 -22.36 10.18 4.85
C MET A 1 -21.69 9.44 3.70
N ALA A 2 -20.48 9.79 3.30
CA ALA A 2 -19.84 9.24 2.08
C ALA A 2 -19.60 7.72 2.12
N PHE A 3 -19.53 7.12 3.32
CA PHE A 3 -19.20 5.71 3.54
C PHE A 3 -20.34 4.88 4.17
N SER A 4 -21.60 5.34 4.06
CA SER A 4 -22.75 4.71 4.75
C SER A 4 -23.10 3.29 4.26
N ASN A 5 -22.78 2.95 3.02
CA ASN A 5 -23.15 1.67 2.39
C ASN A 5 -22.00 0.66 2.37
N ILE A 6 -20.87 0.97 2.96
CA ILE A 6 -19.70 0.09 2.92
C ILE A 6 -19.95 -1.17 3.73
N LYS A 7 -19.62 -2.31 3.14
CA LYS A 7 -19.61 -3.64 3.75
C LYS A 7 -18.18 -4.19 3.86
N TRP A 8 -17.33 -3.87 2.87
CA TRP A 8 -15.95 -4.33 2.77
C TRP A 8 -14.98 -3.16 2.73
N ILE A 9 -13.91 -3.27 3.51
CA ILE A 9 -12.76 -2.37 3.45
C ILE A 9 -11.56 -3.19 3.01
N PHE A 10 -10.98 -2.86 1.87
CA PHE A 10 -9.77 -3.49 1.34
C PHE A 10 -8.56 -2.62 1.59
N PHE A 11 -7.45 -3.24 1.93
CA PHE A 11 -6.18 -2.56 2.19
C PHE A 11 -5.11 -3.01 1.20
N ASP A 12 -4.26 -2.07 0.79
CA ASP A 12 -2.90 -2.39 0.41
C ASP A 12 -2.08 -2.79 1.64
N MET A 13 -0.87 -3.31 1.45
CA MET A 13 -0.01 -3.73 2.57
C MET A 13 1.12 -2.75 2.85
N GLY A 14 2.04 -2.57 1.89
CA GLY A 14 3.21 -1.74 2.05
C GLY A 14 2.87 -0.27 2.21
N HIS A 15 3.50 0.42 3.15
CA HIS A 15 3.21 1.81 3.52
C HIS A 15 1.73 2.11 3.79
N THR A 16 0.91 1.06 3.93
CA THR A 16 -0.52 1.16 4.30
C THR A 16 -0.78 0.51 5.65
N LEU A 17 -0.51 -0.77 5.79
CA LEU A 17 -0.57 -1.50 7.08
C LEU A 17 0.82 -1.71 7.68
N LEU A 18 1.84 -1.85 6.82
CA LEU A 18 3.21 -2.15 7.18
C LEU A 18 4.13 -1.00 6.75
N ASP A 19 5.02 -0.62 7.64
CA ASP A 19 6.16 0.24 7.34
C ASP A 19 7.24 -0.58 6.66
N GLU A 20 7.74 -0.10 5.52
CA GLU A 20 8.76 -0.76 4.70
C GLU A 20 10.10 0.02 4.71
N ASP A 21 10.25 1.07 5.51
CA ASP A 21 11.43 1.93 5.46
C ASP A 21 12.71 1.14 5.78
N GLU A 22 12.71 0.26 6.79
CA GLU A 22 13.87 -0.59 7.13
C GLU A 22 14.23 -1.57 6.01
N VAL A 23 13.23 -2.07 5.27
CA VAL A 23 13.48 -2.89 4.07
C VAL A 23 14.24 -2.10 3.02
N HIS A 24 13.86 -0.85 2.82
CA HIS A 24 14.49 0.01 1.83
C HIS A 24 15.86 0.52 2.30
N ILE A 25 16.04 0.80 3.59
CA ILE A 25 17.34 1.14 4.18
C ILE A 25 18.35 0.01 3.92
N ALA A 26 18.00 -1.23 4.25
CA ALA A 26 18.88 -2.38 4.01
C ALA A 26 19.27 -2.52 2.52
N ARG A 27 18.34 -2.29 1.61
CA ARG A 27 18.62 -2.32 0.15
C ARG A 27 19.49 -1.16 -0.32
N LEU A 28 19.36 0.02 0.30
CA LEU A 28 20.20 1.18 0.01
C LEU A 28 21.62 0.99 0.56
N GLU A 29 21.77 0.32 1.70
CA GLU A 29 23.05 -0.07 2.24
C GLU A 29 23.77 -1.06 1.33
N GLU A 30 23.08 -2.11 0.82
CA GLU A 30 23.64 -3.03 -0.17
C GLU A 30 24.04 -2.30 -1.48
N LEU A 31 23.26 -1.32 -1.91
CA LEU A 31 23.58 -0.47 -3.06
C LEU A 31 24.86 0.33 -2.79
N ASN A 32 24.97 0.92 -1.60
CA ASN A 32 26.14 1.70 -1.21
C ASN A 32 27.40 0.83 -1.13
N GLU A 33 27.31 -0.37 -0.57
CA GLU A 33 28.42 -1.34 -0.54
C GLU A 33 28.90 -1.71 -1.96
N GLU A 34 27.97 -2.01 -2.88
CA GLU A 34 28.29 -2.31 -4.28
C GLU A 34 29.06 -1.16 -4.94
N LEU A 35 28.71 0.08 -4.63
CA LEU A 35 29.30 1.29 -5.21
C LEU A 35 30.50 1.82 -4.42
N GLY A 36 31.05 1.04 -3.50
CA GLY A 36 32.29 1.37 -2.77
C GLY A 36 32.11 2.35 -1.64
N GLY A 37 30.93 2.46 -1.04
CA GLY A 37 30.68 3.28 0.15
C GLY A 37 30.66 4.79 -0.11
N THR A 38 30.33 5.21 -1.32
CA THR A 38 30.44 6.62 -1.75
C THR A 38 29.08 7.34 -1.83
N LEU A 39 27.99 6.65 -1.53
CA LEU A 39 26.65 7.24 -1.59
C LEU A 39 26.35 8.11 -0.35
N PRO A 40 25.37 9.01 -0.46
CA PRO A 40 24.79 9.69 0.70
C PRO A 40 24.25 8.70 1.75
N PRO A 41 24.04 9.15 3.01
CA PRO A 41 23.37 8.35 4.03
C PRO A 41 22.01 7.80 3.55
N ALA A 42 21.60 6.64 4.08
CA ALA A 42 20.35 5.97 3.65
C ALA A 42 19.11 6.87 3.82
N GLU A 43 19.08 7.70 4.85
CA GLU A 43 17.98 8.65 5.10
C GLU A 43 17.84 9.68 3.96
N GLU A 44 18.95 10.20 3.44
CA GLU A 44 18.92 11.14 2.31
C GLU A 44 18.47 10.42 1.02
N LEU A 45 18.85 9.15 0.86
CA LEU A 45 18.42 8.34 -0.28
C LEU A 45 16.93 7.96 -0.19
N LEU A 46 16.38 7.79 1.03
CA LEU A 46 14.93 7.66 1.23
C LEU A 46 14.17 8.92 0.80
N ASP A 47 14.71 10.09 1.11
CA ASP A 47 14.12 11.36 0.64
C ASP A 47 14.17 11.48 -0.89
N GLU A 48 15.25 11.02 -1.54
CA GLU A 48 15.29 10.91 -3.00
C GLU A 48 14.22 9.93 -3.54
N MET A 49 13.97 8.82 -2.84
CA MET A 49 12.88 7.90 -3.21
C MET A 49 11.52 8.61 -3.14
N VAL A 50 11.30 9.45 -2.13
CA VAL A 50 10.08 10.28 -2.05
C VAL A 50 9.99 11.26 -3.22
N GLU A 51 11.09 11.90 -3.59
CA GLU A 51 11.09 12.78 -4.77
C GLU A 51 10.74 12.03 -6.06
N PHE A 52 11.32 10.83 -6.26
CA PHE A 52 11.00 10.00 -7.41
C PHE A 52 9.54 9.54 -7.40
N GLY A 53 9.01 9.14 -6.25
CA GLY A 53 7.60 8.76 -6.08
C GLY A 53 6.65 9.93 -6.36
N THR A 54 6.99 11.14 -5.87
CA THR A 54 6.26 12.38 -6.14
C THR A 54 6.19 12.68 -7.65
N LYS A 55 7.28 12.45 -8.37
CA LYS A 55 7.36 12.61 -9.84
C LYS A 55 6.72 11.44 -10.62
N GLY A 56 6.13 10.46 -9.93
CA GLY A 56 5.42 9.33 -10.52
C GLY A 56 6.31 8.17 -10.98
N ALA A 57 7.51 8.05 -10.45
CA ALA A 57 8.36 6.91 -10.74
C ALA A 57 7.69 5.60 -10.29
N ARG A 58 7.59 4.63 -11.18
CA ARG A 58 6.98 3.33 -10.89
C ARG A 58 7.69 2.57 -9.76
N SER A 59 9.01 2.71 -9.67
CA SER A 59 9.87 2.11 -8.65
C SER A 59 10.83 3.18 -8.13
N PRO A 60 10.53 3.86 -7.01
CA PRO A 60 11.41 4.86 -6.42
C PRO A 60 12.82 4.32 -6.14
N PHE A 61 12.93 3.15 -5.48
CA PHE A 61 14.21 2.50 -5.25
C PHE A 61 14.99 2.22 -6.56
N GLY A 62 14.29 1.67 -7.57
CA GLY A 62 14.92 1.41 -8.88
C GLY A 62 15.40 2.70 -9.56
N SER A 63 14.74 3.83 -9.32
CA SER A 63 15.15 5.13 -9.84
C SER A 63 16.40 5.65 -9.13
N VAL A 64 16.52 5.47 -7.82
CA VAL A 64 17.74 5.77 -7.06
C VAL A 64 18.88 4.89 -7.55
N ALA A 65 18.71 3.57 -7.58
CA ALA A 65 19.75 2.64 -8.06
C ALA A 65 20.25 3.01 -9.45
N LYS A 66 19.34 3.33 -10.38
CA LYS A 66 19.68 3.79 -11.73
C LYS A 66 20.43 5.13 -11.74
N LYS A 67 20.02 6.09 -10.91
CA LYS A 67 20.68 7.41 -10.77
C LYS A 67 22.15 7.24 -10.43
N TYR A 68 22.47 6.31 -9.53
CA TYR A 68 23.83 6.03 -9.09
C TYR A 68 24.55 4.95 -9.93
N GLY A 69 23.95 4.49 -11.01
CA GLY A 69 24.62 3.65 -12.02
C GLY A 69 24.50 2.14 -11.79
N SER A 70 23.81 1.69 -10.75
CA SER A 70 23.59 0.26 -10.54
C SER A 70 22.48 -0.30 -11.45
N LYS A 71 22.72 -1.53 -11.92
CA LYS A 71 21.75 -2.35 -12.66
C LYS A 71 21.43 -3.65 -11.92
N ARG A 72 22.00 -3.84 -10.74
CA ARG A 72 21.82 -5.04 -9.92
C ARG A 72 20.38 -5.11 -9.38
N HIS A 73 19.91 -6.32 -9.14
CA HIS A 73 18.70 -6.59 -8.38
C HIS A 73 19.06 -6.67 -6.89
N TYR A 74 18.32 -5.93 -6.06
CA TYR A 74 18.44 -5.94 -4.62
C TYR A 74 17.21 -6.62 -4.05
N PRO A 75 17.35 -7.75 -3.34
CA PRO A 75 16.21 -8.51 -2.86
C PRO A 75 15.41 -7.71 -1.83
N TYR A 76 14.11 -7.90 -1.85
CA TYR A 76 13.21 -7.38 -0.84
C TYR A 76 13.14 -8.37 0.32
N ASN A 77 13.49 -7.94 1.54
CA ASN A 77 13.44 -8.76 2.74
C ASN A 77 12.18 -8.43 3.59
N PRO A 78 11.10 -9.19 3.49
CA PRO A 78 9.88 -8.90 4.23
C PRO A 78 9.99 -9.09 5.75
N ALA A 79 11.08 -9.69 6.26
CA ALA A 79 11.31 -9.82 7.69
C ALA A 79 11.67 -8.49 8.39
N LEU A 80 11.99 -7.46 7.62
CA LEU A 80 12.26 -6.11 8.12
C LEU A 80 11.03 -5.20 8.14
N GLU A 81 9.89 -5.67 7.63
CA GLU A 81 8.64 -4.93 7.72
C GLU A 81 8.12 -4.92 9.15
N VAL A 82 7.50 -3.81 9.54
CA VAL A 82 6.83 -3.70 10.83
C VAL A 82 5.46 -3.03 10.65
N PRO A 83 4.41 -3.42 11.39
CA PRO A 83 3.16 -2.68 11.38
C PRO A 83 3.36 -1.25 11.85
N PHE A 84 2.64 -0.28 11.25
CA PHE A 84 2.55 1.03 11.89
C PHE A 84 1.94 0.89 13.31
N PRO A 85 2.34 1.73 14.27
CA PRO A 85 1.91 1.58 15.67
C PRO A 85 0.40 1.50 15.86
N GLU A 86 -0.37 2.21 15.03
CA GLU A 86 -1.83 2.30 15.12
C GLU A 86 -2.57 1.21 14.32
N THR A 87 -1.85 0.39 13.53
CA THR A 87 -2.47 -0.58 12.60
C THR A 87 -3.36 -1.58 13.30
N GLU A 88 -2.88 -2.22 14.36
CA GLU A 88 -3.65 -3.25 15.05
C GLU A 88 -4.95 -2.70 15.63
N GLU A 89 -4.89 -1.54 16.29
CA GLU A 89 -6.06 -0.90 16.90
C GLU A 89 -7.07 -0.43 15.84
N ALA A 90 -6.59 0.12 14.72
CA ALA A 90 -7.45 0.51 13.61
C ALA A 90 -8.18 -0.69 13.01
N LEU A 91 -7.47 -1.78 12.72
CA LEU A 91 -8.07 -3.02 12.20
C LEU A 91 -9.07 -3.62 13.21
N ARG A 92 -8.74 -3.65 14.49
CA ARG A 92 -9.61 -4.13 15.56
C ARG A 92 -10.95 -3.38 15.60
N LYS A 93 -10.92 -2.05 15.52
CA LYS A 93 -12.13 -1.21 15.50
C LYS A 93 -12.96 -1.46 14.25
N LEU A 94 -12.32 -1.49 13.10
CA LEU A 94 -13.00 -1.65 11.81
C LEU A 94 -13.60 -3.04 11.66
N SER A 95 -12.91 -4.11 12.07
CA SER A 95 -13.39 -5.49 11.96
C SER A 95 -14.62 -5.79 12.82
N ALA A 96 -14.91 -4.96 13.83
CA ALA A 96 -16.12 -5.06 14.62
C ALA A 96 -17.40 -4.71 13.84
N LYS A 97 -17.28 -4.01 12.69
CA LYS A 97 -18.43 -3.51 11.92
C LYS A 97 -18.35 -3.85 10.42
N TYR A 98 -17.17 -4.00 9.88
CA TYR A 98 -16.92 -4.22 8.47
C TYR A 98 -16.16 -5.53 8.24
N LYS A 99 -16.35 -6.11 7.07
CA LYS A 99 -15.46 -7.16 6.57
C LYS A 99 -14.16 -6.53 6.04
N LEU A 100 -13.03 -7.11 6.41
CA LEU A 100 -11.72 -6.57 6.03
C LEU A 100 -11.03 -7.52 5.04
N GLY A 101 -10.46 -6.96 3.99
CA GLY A 101 -9.75 -7.72 2.97
C GLY A 101 -8.42 -7.07 2.58
N ILE A 102 -7.58 -7.84 1.92
CA ILE A 102 -6.33 -7.36 1.32
C ILE A 102 -6.43 -7.45 -0.20
N ILE A 103 -6.07 -6.37 -0.89
CA ILE A 103 -5.79 -6.36 -2.34
C ILE A 103 -4.40 -5.75 -2.53
N ALA A 104 -3.38 -6.59 -2.71
CA ALA A 104 -1.98 -6.14 -2.72
C ALA A 104 -1.18 -6.69 -3.91
N ASN A 105 -0.22 -5.88 -4.39
CA ASN A 105 0.78 -6.29 -5.38
C ASN A 105 1.96 -6.97 -4.67
N GLN A 106 1.75 -8.16 -4.14
CA GLN A 106 2.78 -8.88 -3.40
C GLN A 106 3.11 -10.22 -4.07
N ARG A 107 4.39 -10.57 -4.05
CA ARG A 107 4.85 -11.91 -4.38
C ARG A 107 4.70 -12.76 -3.14
N GLY A 108 3.82 -13.76 -3.18
CA GLY A 108 3.59 -14.78 -2.18
C GLY A 108 3.56 -14.41 -0.70
N GLY A 109 2.75 -15.10 0.03
CA GLY A 109 2.81 -15.04 1.48
C GLY A 109 2.20 -13.81 2.15
N SER A 110 1.33 -13.01 1.48
CA SER A 110 0.65 -11.89 2.12
C SER A 110 -0.05 -12.30 3.42
N ALA A 111 -0.76 -13.42 3.41
CA ALA A 111 -1.39 -13.98 4.61
C ALA A 111 -0.36 -14.39 5.68
N HIS A 112 0.77 -14.99 5.27
CA HIS A 112 1.84 -15.38 6.19
C HIS A 112 2.50 -14.16 6.85
N ARG A 113 2.75 -13.10 6.09
CA ARG A 113 3.31 -11.84 6.61
C ARG A 113 2.35 -11.18 7.63
N LEU A 114 1.07 -11.10 7.31
CA LEU A 114 0.05 -10.61 8.25
C LEU A 114 -0.06 -11.49 9.49
N GLN A 115 0.07 -12.82 9.33
CA GLN A 115 0.08 -13.77 10.45
C GLN A 115 1.29 -13.55 11.37
N ALA A 116 2.47 -13.32 10.79
CA ALA A 116 3.70 -13.07 11.56
C ALA A 116 3.58 -11.84 12.47
N HIS A 117 2.82 -10.83 12.02
CA HIS A 117 2.53 -9.60 12.79
C HIS A 117 1.24 -9.68 13.63
N GLY A 118 0.56 -10.84 13.69
CA GLY A 118 -0.69 -11.00 14.44
C GLY A 118 -1.90 -10.27 13.86
N LEU A 119 -1.81 -9.73 12.64
CA LEU A 119 -2.87 -8.94 11.99
C LEU A 119 -3.90 -9.80 11.26
N MET A 120 -3.53 -11.03 10.87
CA MET A 120 -4.41 -11.93 10.09
C MET A 120 -5.74 -12.23 10.79
N LYS A 121 -5.80 -12.15 12.12
CA LYS A 121 -7.01 -12.37 12.93
C LYS A 121 -8.13 -11.36 12.65
N TYR A 122 -7.82 -10.22 12.02
CA TYR A 122 -8.78 -9.17 11.64
C TYR A 122 -9.19 -9.23 10.17
N ILE A 123 -8.53 -10.08 9.37
CA ILE A 123 -8.69 -10.11 7.91
C ILE A 123 -9.54 -11.31 7.51
N ASP A 124 -10.66 -11.03 6.83
CA ASP A 124 -11.58 -12.05 6.33
C ASP A 124 -11.16 -12.61 4.96
N PHE A 125 -10.39 -11.84 4.17
CA PHE A 125 -10.06 -12.20 2.79
C PHE A 125 -8.70 -11.63 2.35
N VAL A 126 -7.89 -12.43 1.68
CA VAL A 126 -6.59 -12.00 1.11
C VAL A 126 -6.58 -12.30 -0.38
N TYR A 127 -6.28 -11.28 -1.19
CA TYR A 127 -6.22 -11.36 -2.63
C TYR A 127 -4.93 -10.74 -3.13
N SER A 128 -3.98 -11.56 -3.52
CA SER A 128 -2.67 -11.11 -3.97
C SER A 128 -2.47 -11.29 -5.47
N SER A 129 -1.63 -10.43 -6.06
CA SER A 129 -1.32 -10.46 -7.50
C SER A 129 -0.67 -11.77 -7.95
N GLU A 130 0.08 -12.44 -7.07
CA GLU A 130 0.75 -13.69 -7.42
C GLU A 130 -0.22 -14.85 -7.60
N GLU A 131 -1.22 -14.96 -6.73
CA GLU A 131 -2.22 -16.02 -6.80
C GLU A 131 -3.10 -15.89 -8.05
N MET A 132 -3.25 -14.66 -8.56
CA MET A 132 -4.19 -14.36 -9.65
C MET A 132 -3.52 -14.09 -11.01
N GLY A 133 -2.20 -14.00 -11.07
CA GLY A 133 -1.47 -13.64 -12.29
C GLY A 133 -1.79 -12.23 -12.82
N ARG A 134 -2.37 -11.38 -11.98
CA ARG A 134 -2.79 -10.00 -12.29
C ARG A 134 -2.36 -9.07 -11.17
N SER A 135 -2.03 -7.83 -11.50
CA SER A 135 -1.55 -6.86 -10.51
C SER A 135 -2.23 -5.50 -10.65
N LYS A 136 -2.36 -4.77 -9.55
CA LYS A 136 -2.71 -3.34 -9.60
C LYS A 136 -1.71 -2.61 -10.51
N PRO A 137 -2.12 -1.67 -11.33
CA PRO A 137 -3.43 -1.00 -11.36
C PRO A 137 -4.49 -1.64 -12.27
N ALA A 138 -4.32 -2.89 -12.72
CA ALA A 138 -5.31 -3.53 -13.57
C ALA A 138 -6.67 -3.64 -12.83
N PRO A 139 -7.77 -3.10 -13.40
CA PRO A 139 -9.10 -3.15 -12.76
C PRO A 139 -9.56 -4.57 -12.48
N ASP A 140 -9.12 -5.52 -13.27
CA ASP A 140 -9.49 -6.94 -13.17
C ASP A 140 -9.14 -7.55 -11.81
N LEU A 141 -8.07 -7.09 -11.14
CA LEU A 141 -7.71 -7.58 -9.81
C LEU A 141 -8.80 -7.19 -8.80
N PHE A 142 -9.26 -5.95 -8.84
CA PHE A 142 -10.32 -5.46 -7.95
C PHE A 142 -11.67 -6.11 -8.27
N LEU A 143 -12.04 -6.17 -9.55
CA LEU A 143 -13.30 -6.76 -10.00
C LEU A 143 -13.38 -8.23 -9.63
N SER A 144 -12.31 -9.00 -9.81
CA SER A 144 -12.27 -10.42 -9.43
C SER A 144 -12.40 -10.62 -7.93
N ALA A 145 -11.78 -9.76 -7.11
CA ALA A 145 -11.95 -9.82 -5.65
C ALA A 145 -13.41 -9.55 -5.25
N LEU A 146 -14.02 -8.51 -5.82
CA LEU A 146 -15.42 -8.15 -5.55
C LEU A 146 -16.39 -9.24 -6.00
N ASP A 147 -16.18 -9.82 -7.20
CA ASP A 147 -17.00 -10.89 -7.75
C ASP A 147 -16.95 -12.15 -6.88
N THR A 148 -15.74 -12.55 -6.44
CA THR A 148 -15.55 -13.68 -5.52
C THR A 148 -16.34 -13.53 -4.22
N LEU A 149 -16.52 -12.28 -3.75
CA LEU A 149 -17.20 -11.97 -2.50
C LEU A 149 -18.69 -11.60 -2.68
N GLY A 150 -19.18 -11.55 -3.91
CA GLY A 150 -20.53 -11.09 -4.21
C GLY A 150 -20.76 -9.64 -3.75
N CYS A 151 -19.73 -8.79 -3.82
CA CYS A 151 -19.74 -7.42 -3.33
C CYS A 151 -19.84 -6.44 -4.50
N ALA A 152 -20.81 -5.54 -4.48
CA ALA A 152 -20.88 -4.47 -5.47
C ALA A 152 -19.76 -3.43 -5.20
N PRO A 153 -19.17 -2.80 -6.26
CA PRO A 153 -18.13 -1.80 -6.09
C PRO A 153 -18.51 -0.67 -5.11
N GLY A 154 -19.73 -0.16 -5.16
CA GLY A 154 -20.24 0.88 -4.27
C GLY A 154 -20.41 0.46 -2.80
N GLU A 155 -20.26 -0.82 -2.49
CA GLU A 155 -20.29 -1.38 -1.13
C GLU A 155 -18.88 -1.66 -0.59
N ALA A 156 -17.85 -1.31 -1.36
CA ALA A 156 -16.45 -1.55 -1.04
C ALA A 156 -15.65 -0.24 -0.98
N CYS A 157 -14.66 -0.21 -0.10
CA CYS A 157 -13.70 0.87 0.01
C CYS A 157 -12.28 0.32 -0.14
N MET A 158 -11.43 0.95 -0.97
CA MET A 158 -10.00 0.69 -1.05
C MET A 158 -9.22 1.70 -0.22
N VAL A 159 -8.33 1.23 0.64
CA VAL A 159 -7.40 2.02 1.44
C VAL A 159 -5.98 1.71 0.97
N GLY A 160 -5.23 2.74 0.57
CA GLY A 160 -3.86 2.56 0.09
C GLY A 160 -3.09 3.87 0.03
N ASP A 161 -1.76 3.79 -0.14
CA ASP A 161 -0.88 4.96 -0.20
C ASP A 161 -0.72 5.51 -1.63
N ARG A 162 -0.97 4.67 -2.65
CA ARG A 162 -0.66 4.98 -4.04
C ARG A 162 -1.87 5.41 -4.85
N ILE A 163 -1.82 6.64 -5.37
CA ILE A 163 -2.85 7.16 -6.29
C ILE A 163 -3.00 6.26 -7.52
N ASP A 164 -1.88 5.88 -8.15
CA ASP A 164 -1.87 5.14 -9.41
C ASP A 164 -2.25 3.67 -9.27
N ASN A 165 -1.94 3.04 -8.14
CA ASN A 165 -2.17 1.62 -7.90
C ASN A 165 -3.46 1.31 -7.13
N ASP A 166 -3.86 2.18 -6.20
CA ASP A 166 -4.96 1.90 -5.27
C ASP A 166 -6.16 2.79 -5.55
N ILE A 167 -5.95 4.11 -5.59
CA ILE A 167 -7.04 5.09 -5.62
C ILE A 167 -7.68 5.17 -7.00
N ARG A 168 -6.89 5.48 -8.03
CA ARG A 168 -7.39 5.65 -9.41
C ARG A 168 -8.12 4.42 -9.94
N PRO A 169 -7.56 3.19 -9.86
CA PRO A 169 -8.24 2.01 -10.38
C PRO A 169 -9.50 1.66 -9.59
N ALA A 170 -9.49 1.78 -8.26
CA ALA A 170 -10.67 1.52 -7.44
C ALA A 170 -11.81 2.52 -7.72
N LYS A 171 -11.51 3.82 -7.83
CA LYS A 171 -12.51 4.83 -8.20
C LYS A 171 -13.09 4.62 -9.58
N ARG A 172 -12.30 4.21 -10.55
CA ARG A 172 -12.80 3.95 -11.92
C ARG A 172 -13.83 2.85 -12.01
N ILE A 173 -13.81 1.90 -11.10
CA ILE A 173 -14.81 0.83 -11.02
C ILE A 173 -15.95 1.13 -10.04
N GLY A 174 -15.94 2.30 -9.40
CA GLY A 174 -17.02 2.75 -8.51
C GLY A 174 -16.85 2.41 -7.02
N MET A 175 -15.67 1.94 -6.59
CA MET A 175 -15.36 1.80 -5.17
C MET A 175 -15.19 3.17 -4.50
N LYS A 176 -15.42 3.23 -3.19
CA LYS A 176 -14.93 4.30 -2.34
C LYS A 176 -13.43 4.16 -2.11
N THR A 177 -12.76 5.27 -1.79
CA THR A 177 -11.31 5.27 -1.62
C THR A 177 -10.89 6.15 -0.45
N VAL A 178 -9.92 5.66 0.31
CA VAL A 178 -9.19 6.44 1.33
C VAL A 178 -7.71 6.37 1.01
N ARG A 179 -7.07 7.52 0.86
CA ARG A 179 -5.62 7.58 0.67
C ARG A 179 -4.92 7.79 2.00
N LEU A 180 -3.94 6.95 2.28
CA LEU A 180 -3.00 7.14 3.38
C LEU A 180 -1.74 7.82 2.85
N ARG A 181 -1.40 9.01 3.36
CA ARG A 181 -0.23 9.78 2.93
C ARG A 181 1.05 9.31 3.61
N LYS A 182 1.44 8.07 3.32
CA LYS A 182 2.68 7.44 3.81
C LYS A 182 3.58 7.02 2.65
N GLY A 183 4.76 6.51 2.99
CA GLY A 183 5.72 5.97 2.05
C GLY A 183 6.23 6.98 1.01
N PHE A 184 6.71 6.46 -0.09
CA PHE A 184 7.43 7.24 -1.12
C PHE A 184 6.50 8.03 -2.04
N PHE A 185 5.20 7.77 -2.03
CA PHE A 185 4.21 8.45 -2.89
C PHE A 185 3.39 9.51 -2.12
N ARG A 186 3.71 9.77 -0.83
CA ARG A 186 2.93 10.65 0.06
C ARG A 186 2.68 12.04 -0.50
N ASN A 187 3.63 12.59 -1.28
CA ASN A 187 3.56 13.94 -1.85
C ASN A 187 3.04 13.97 -3.31
N ARG A 188 2.64 12.83 -3.88
CA ARG A 188 2.15 12.81 -5.26
C ARG A 188 0.81 13.54 -5.36
N ALA A 189 0.74 14.51 -6.29
CA ALA A 189 -0.48 15.26 -6.56
C ALA A 189 -1.44 14.49 -7.48
N PRO A 190 -2.77 14.68 -7.33
CA PRO A 190 -3.76 14.21 -8.30
C PRO A 190 -3.53 14.83 -9.69
N GLU A 191 -3.69 14.04 -10.75
CA GLU A 191 -3.57 14.44 -12.15
C GLU A 191 -4.93 14.44 -12.88
N CYS A 192 -5.94 13.73 -12.32
CA CYS A 192 -7.29 13.67 -12.86
C CYS A 192 -8.33 13.46 -11.73
N GLU A 193 -9.60 13.53 -12.06
CA GLU A 193 -10.70 13.36 -11.08
C GLU A 193 -10.67 12.02 -10.33
N TYR A 194 -10.25 10.94 -10.99
CA TYR A 194 -10.14 9.61 -10.37
C TYR A 194 -8.97 9.48 -9.38
N ASP A 195 -8.08 10.46 -9.34
CA ASP A 195 -6.97 10.51 -8.39
C ASP A 195 -7.35 11.14 -7.05
N ILE A 196 -8.50 11.82 -7.01
CA ILE A 196 -9.01 12.48 -5.81
C ILE A 196 -9.70 11.43 -4.95
N PRO A 197 -9.16 11.03 -3.79
CA PRO A 197 -9.80 10.06 -2.92
C PRO A 197 -11.08 10.62 -2.29
N ASP A 198 -11.93 9.76 -1.76
CA ASP A 198 -13.11 10.19 -0.99
C ASP A 198 -12.72 10.70 0.41
N ALA A 199 -11.56 10.25 0.94
CA ALA A 199 -10.90 10.82 2.11
C ALA A 199 -9.38 10.66 2.00
N ASP A 200 -8.63 11.63 2.57
CA ASP A 200 -7.18 11.61 2.76
C ASP A 200 -6.88 11.56 4.25
N ILE A 201 -5.94 10.71 4.68
CA ILE A 201 -5.50 10.58 6.07
C ILE A 201 -3.97 10.53 6.15
N GLU A 202 -3.42 11.00 7.27
CA GLU A 202 -1.97 10.98 7.53
C GLU A 202 -1.53 9.78 8.36
N SER A 203 -2.45 9.18 9.14
CA SER A 203 -2.22 7.96 9.93
C SER A 203 -3.33 6.94 9.69
N ILE A 204 -2.97 5.66 9.69
CA ILE A 204 -3.95 4.56 9.69
C ILE A 204 -4.87 4.63 10.93
N GLY A 205 -4.40 5.25 12.01
CA GLY A 205 -5.20 5.51 13.22
C GLY A 205 -6.39 6.44 13.01
N ASP A 206 -6.37 7.28 11.96
CA ASP A 206 -7.47 8.18 11.61
C ASP A 206 -8.60 7.46 10.87
N LEU A 207 -8.33 6.26 10.34
CA LEU A 207 -9.27 5.55 9.49
C LEU A 207 -10.60 5.20 10.19
N PRO A 208 -10.65 4.75 11.45
CA PRO A 208 -11.92 4.50 12.14
C PRO A 208 -12.84 5.72 12.15
N ALA A 209 -12.31 6.93 12.34
CA ALA A 209 -13.09 8.17 12.34
C ALA A 209 -13.70 8.49 10.97
N VAL A 210 -13.04 8.14 9.86
CA VAL A 210 -13.60 8.25 8.49
C VAL A 210 -14.88 7.44 8.35
N PHE A 211 -14.99 6.31 9.06
CA PHE A 211 -16.14 5.41 9.06
C PHE A 211 -17.13 5.67 10.22
N GLY A 212 -16.90 6.70 11.05
CA GLY A 212 -17.77 7.07 12.17
C GLY A 212 -17.66 6.11 13.37
N LEU A 213 -16.45 5.63 13.66
CA LEU A 213 -16.11 4.77 14.80
C LEU A 213 -15.21 5.49 15.79
#